data_299ff5dc96858bdbd111a7501bb2f180
#
_entry.id   299ff5dc96858bdbd111a7501bb2f180
#
_cell.length_a   1.000
_cell.length_b   1.000
_cell.length_c   1.000
_cell.angle_alpha   90.00
_cell.angle_beta   90.00
_cell.angle_gamma   90.00
#
_symmetry.space_group_name_H-M   'P 1'
#
loop_
_entity.id
_entity.type
_entity.pdbx_description
1 polymer ?
#
loop_
_entity_poly.entity_id
_entity_poly.type
_entity_poly.pdbx_seq_one_letter_code
_entity_poly.pdbx_strand_id
1 'polypeptide(L)'
;LPFTWVLMLIGTLALTGFPFLSGFYSKDAIIEFAYLKHSPVGNLATCVGILTAFLTAIYSWRLMFMTFHGKFMSKKFIIKDVKESPMIMILPLIILSMGAIFSGYFFKDLLIGDESNNFWLNSIFFLETVLHDKIPLWFLLLTPVLVISAIPLSYYLYVKNKNILEKLKE
;
A
#
# COMPACT_ATOMS: atom_id res chain seq x y z
N LEU A 1 22.97 -0.66 -2.80
CA LEU A 1 22.02 -1.55 -2.10
C LEU A 1 20.88 -2.02 -3.04
N PRO A 2 21.19 -2.70 -4.17
CA PRO A 2 20.17 -3.04 -5.15
C PRO A 2 19.15 -4.07 -4.62
N PHE A 3 19.59 -5.07 -3.87
CA PHE A 3 18.67 -6.07 -3.30
C PHE A 3 17.73 -5.44 -2.26
N THR A 4 18.27 -4.69 -1.32
CA THR A 4 17.48 -3.98 -0.32
C THR A 4 16.50 -3.01 -0.96
N TRP A 5 16.89 -2.31 -2.03
CA TRP A 5 16.01 -1.41 -2.78
C TRP A 5 14.82 -2.14 -3.40
N VAL A 6 15.06 -3.27 -4.07
CA VAL A 6 13.98 -4.07 -4.71
C VAL A 6 13.00 -4.60 -3.66
N LEU A 7 13.50 -5.17 -2.57
CA LEU A 7 12.65 -5.72 -1.51
C LEU A 7 11.83 -4.62 -0.83
N MET A 8 12.44 -3.46 -0.59
CA MET A 8 11.74 -2.29 -0.04
C MET A 8 10.71 -1.73 -1.02
N LEU A 9 11.00 -1.75 -2.32
CA LEU A 9 10.05 -1.34 -3.35
C LEU A 9 8.83 -2.26 -3.38
N ILE A 10 9.01 -3.57 -3.35
CA ILE A 10 7.90 -4.54 -3.29
C ILE A 10 7.05 -4.31 -2.05
N GLY A 11 7.68 -4.15 -0.88
CA GLY A 11 6.98 -3.85 0.36
C GLY A 11 6.20 -2.53 0.30
N THR A 12 6.79 -1.49 -0.28
CA THR A 12 6.14 -0.18 -0.46
C THR A 12 4.94 -0.28 -1.39
N LEU A 13 5.06 -0.96 -2.52
CA LEU A 13 3.96 -1.19 -3.46
C LEU A 13 2.82 -2.00 -2.81
N ALA A 14 3.16 -3.06 -2.07
CA ALA A 14 2.15 -3.84 -1.35
C ALA A 14 1.45 -3.03 -0.27
N LEU A 15 2.21 -2.26 0.53
CA LEU A 15 1.66 -1.42 1.60
C LEU A 15 0.73 -0.32 1.06
N THR A 16 1.09 0.28 -0.06
CA THR A 16 0.27 1.35 -0.67
C THR A 16 -1.01 0.83 -1.30
N GLY A 17 -1.12 -0.46 -1.57
CA GLY A 17 -2.27 -1.06 -2.25
C GLY A 17 -2.16 -0.92 -3.78
N PHE A 18 -0.94 -1.07 -4.30
CA PHE A 18 -0.75 -1.11 -5.75
C PHE A 18 -1.46 -2.33 -6.35
N PRO A 19 -2.13 -2.20 -7.52
CA PRO A 19 -2.88 -3.28 -8.13
C PRO A 19 -2.10 -4.61 -8.21
N PHE A 20 -2.80 -5.71 -8.01
CA PHE A 20 -2.30 -7.10 -8.03
C PHE A 20 -1.42 -7.53 -6.85
N LEU A 21 -1.11 -6.65 -5.89
CA LEU A 21 -0.39 -7.01 -4.68
C LEU A 21 -1.35 -7.26 -3.51
N SER A 22 -0.87 -7.92 -2.45
CA SER A 22 -1.72 -8.33 -1.32
C SER A 22 -2.49 -7.18 -0.66
N GLY A 23 -1.85 -6.02 -0.51
CA GLY A 23 -2.46 -4.83 0.08
C GLY A 23 -3.59 -4.21 -0.75
N PHE A 24 -3.61 -4.43 -2.05
CA PHE A 24 -4.71 -4.04 -2.93
C PHE A 24 -6.00 -4.75 -2.53
N TYR A 25 -5.98 -6.08 -2.49
CA TYR A 25 -7.17 -6.88 -2.17
C TYR A 25 -7.74 -6.57 -0.79
N SER A 26 -6.90 -6.39 0.23
CA SER A 26 -7.36 -6.12 1.59
C SER A 26 -7.91 -4.70 1.78
N LYS A 27 -7.23 -3.68 1.25
CA LYS A 27 -7.64 -2.28 1.38
C LYS A 27 -8.93 -1.99 0.62
N ASP A 28 -8.98 -2.43 -0.63
CA ASP A 28 -10.15 -2.20 -1.48
C ASP A 28 -11.38 -2.88 -0.88
N ALA A 29 -11.27 -4.13 -0.40
CA ALA A 29 -12.37 -4.80 0.26
C ALA A 29 -12.91 -4.01 1.47
N ILE A 30 -12.04 -3.45 2.33
CA ILE A 30 -12.48 -2.65 3.48
C ILE A 30 -13.24 -1.39 3.04
N ILE A 31 -12.75 -0.69 2.02
CA ILE A 31 -13.37 0.53 1.51
C ILE A 31 -14.69 0.22 0.79
N GLU A 32 -14.74 -0.88 0.02
CA GLU A 32 -15.92 -1.38 -0.66
C GLU A 32 -17.03 -1.78 0.32
N PHE A 33 -16.70 -2.55 1.36
CA PHE A 33 -17.67 -2.92 2.39
C PHE A 33 -18.19 -1.71 3.16
N ALA A 34 -17.35 -0.71 3.43
CA ALA A 34 -17.79 0.53 4.06
C ALA A 34 -18.78 1.31 3.16
N TYR A 35 -18.50 1.37 1.86
CA TYR A 35 -19.35 2.01 0.86
C TYR A 35 -20.72 1.33 0.75
N LEU A 36 -20.75 0.00 0.66
CA LEU A 36 -21.96 -0.79 0.51
C LEU A 36 -22.91 -0.75 1.71
N LYS A 37 -22.40 -0.34 2.86
CA LYS A 37 -23.23 -0.21 4.07
C LYS A 37 -24.34 0.86 3.95
N HIS A 38 -24.23 1.80 2.99
CA HIS A 38 -25.21 2.87 2.72
C HIS A 38 -25.73 3.60 3.97
N SER A 39 -24.88 3.79 4.97
CA SER A 39 -25.19 4.51 6.20
C SER A 39 -24.32 5.75 6.34
N PRO A 40 -24.74 6.78 7.11
CA PRO A 40 -23.91 7.95 7.35
C PRO A 40 -22.51 7.59 7.88
N VAL A 41 -22.43 6.60 8.75
CA VAL A 41 -21.19 6.08 9.30
C VAL A 41 -20.37 5.34 8.21
N GLY A 42 -21.02 4.55 7.34
CA GLY A 42 -20.38 3.89 6.20
C GLY A 42 -19.77 4.89 5.23
N ASN A 43 -20.53 5.94 4.88
CA ASN A 43 -20.04 6.99 3.98
C ASN A 43 -18.82 7.73 4.58
N LEU A 44 -18.87 8.05 5.88
CA LEU A 44 -17.74 8.66 6.58
C LEU A 44 -16.52 7.70 6.59
N ALA A 45 -16.73 6.43 6.89
CA ALA A 45 -15.67 5.41 6.88
C ALA A 45 -15.04 5.26 5.50
N THR A 46 -15.84 5.30 4.43
CA THR A 46 -15.37 5.29 3.05
C THR A 46 -14.49 6.50 2.74
N CYS A 47 -14.96 7.72 3.06
CA CYS A 47 -14.18 8.94 2.84
C CYS A 47 -12.84 8.93 3.59
N VAL A 48 -12.87 8.54 4.87
CA VAL A 48 -11.66 8.42 5.70
C VAL A 48 -10.74 7.33 5.17
N GLY A 49 -11.29 6.19 4.73
CA GLY A 49 -10.54 5.09 4.14
C GLY A 49 -9.78 5.50 2.88
N ILE A 50 -10.45 6.18 1.95
CA ILE A 50 -9.84 6.70 0.71
C ILE A 50 -8.75 7.72 1.03
N LEU A 51 -9.03 8.68 1.92
CA LEU A 51 -8.05 9.68 2.34
C LEU A 51 -6.82 9.02 2.98
N THR A 52 -7.04 8.05 3.86
CA THR A 52 -5.97 7.30 4.52
C THR A 52 -5.14 6.51 3.52
N ALA A 53 -5.76 5.87 2.52
CA ALA A 53 -5.05 5.16 1.46
C ALA A 53 -4.13 6.10 0.67
N PHE A 54 -4.62 7.27 0.30
CA PHE A 54 -3.84 8.29 -0.41
C PHE A 54 -2.67 8.83 0.42
N LEU A 55 -2.91 9.18 1.70
CA LEU A 55 -1.85 9.65 2.61
C LEU A 55 -0.81 8.55 2.86
N THR A 56 -1.26 7.29 3.00
CA THR A 56 -0.36 6.13 3.13
C THR A 56 0.57 6.03 1.92
N ALA A 57 0.03 6.20 0.72
CA ALA A 57 0.85 6.18 -0.49
C ALA A 57 1.89 7.31 -0.49
N ILE A 58 1.50 8.52 -0.14
CA ILE A 58 2.43 9.66 -0.09
C ILE A 58 3.57 9.43 0.90
N TYR A 59 3.28 9.04 2.17
CA TYR A 59 4.35 8.88 3.14
C TYR A 59 5.26 7.68 2.84
N SER A 60 4.72 6.61 2.27
CA SER A 60 5.51 5.43 1.90
C SER A 60 6.47 5.75 0.74
N TRP A 61 5.98 6.45 -0.29
CA TRP A 61 6.83 6.91 -1.38
C TRP A 61 7.83 7.98 -0.95
N ARG A 62 7.47 8.86 0.00
CA ARG A 62 8.42 9.76 0.63
C ARG A 62 9.59 9.00 1.25
N LEU A 63 9.28 7.96 2.06
CA LEU A 63 10.30 7.12 2.68
C LEU A 63 11.22 6.53 1.60
N MET A 64 10.64 5.92 0.56
CA MET A 64 11.39 5.30 -0.54
C MET A 64 12.32 6.29 -1.26
N PHE A 65 11.79 7.45 -1.64
CA PHE A 65 12.57 8.47 -2.36
C PHE A 65 13.64 9.11 -1.50
N MET A 66 13.36 9.41 -0.25
CA MET A 66 14.35 10.03 0.64
C MET A 66 15.47 9.06 1.02
N THR A 67 15.17 7.77 1.15
CA THR A 67 16.16 6.75 1.50
C THR A 67 17.07 6.41 0.33
N PHE A 68 16.52 6.16 -0.86
CA PHE A 68 17.27 5.60 -1.99
C PHE A 68 17.59 6.61 -3.08
N HIS A 69 16.80 7.67 -3.24
CA HIS A 69 16.97 8.67 -4.32
C HIS A 69 17.32 10.06 -3.78
N GLY A 70 17.48 10.19 -2.45
CA GLY A 70 17.90 11.44 -1.82
C GLY A 70 19.41 11.71 -1.97
N LYS A 71 19.82 12.95 -1.70
CA LYS A 71 21.26 13.28 -1.60
C LYS A 71 21.84 12.64 -0.36
N PHE A 72 23.01 12.00 -0.50
CA PHE A 72 23.75 11.46 0.62
C PHE A 72 24.21 12.59 1.55
N MET A 73 23.72 12.60 2.79
CA MET A 73 23.97 13.70 3.74
C MET A 73 24.92 13.33 4.87
N SER A 74 25.46 12.11 4.92
CA SER A 74 26.39 11.72 5.97
C SER A 74 27.76 12.32 5.76
N LYS A 75 28.27 13.00 6.80
CA LYS A 75 29.64 13.50 6.86
C LYS A 75 30.66 12.45 7.35
N LYS A 76 30.19 11.36 8.00
CA LYS A 76 31.01 10.33 8.64
C LYS A 76 31.31 9.13 7.76
N PHE A 77 30.44 8.83 6.80
CA PHE A 77 30.57 7.65 5.94
C PHE A 77 30.74 8.06 4.48
N ILE A 78 31.60 7.35 3.78
CA ILE A 78 31.76 7.49 2.34
C ILE A 78 30.78 6.52 1.66
N ILE A 79 30.17 6.91 0.56
CA ILE A 79 29.20 6.05 -0.20
C ILE A 79 29.80 4.69 -0.54
N LYS A 80 31.14 4.62 -0.72
CA LYS A 80 31.84 3.36 -1.03
C LYS A 80 31.80 2.33 0.11
N ASP A 81 31.55 2.77 1.34
CA ASP A 81 31.51 1.87 2.52
C ASP A 81 30.12 1.26 2.73
N VAL A 82 29.12 1.70 1.98
CA VAL A 82 27.75 1.18 2.05
C VAL A 82 27.68 -0.14 1.30
N LYS A 83 27.56 -1.24 2.06
CA LYS A 83 27.43 -2.62 1.54
C LYS A 83 26.02 -3.15 1.77
N GLU A 84 25.63 -4.15 0.99
CA GLU A 84 24.39 -4.88 1.23
C GLU A 84 24.39 -5.57 2.60
N SER A 85 23.21 -5.71 3.17
CA SER A 85 23.03 -6.41 4.43
C SER A 85 23.44 -7.89 4.30
N PRO A 86 23.90 -8.54 5.39
CA PRO A 86 24.22 -9.96 5.37
C PRO A 86 22.98 -10.81 5.01
N MET A 87 23.20 -11.99 4.44
CA MET A 87 22.11 -12.89 3.96
C MET A 87 21.09 -13.23 5.04
N ILE A 88 21.51 -13.29 6.30
CA ILE A 88 20.60 -13.55 7.45
C ILE A 88 19.50 -12.49 7.55
N MET A 89 19.78 -11.23 7.19
CA MET A 89 18.79 -10.13 7.19
C MET A 89 18.00 -10.07 5.88
N ILE A 90 18.60 -10.46 4.78
CA ILE A 90 17.94 -10.44 3.46
C ILE A 90 16.92 -11.57 3.33
N LEU A 91 17.21 -12.76 3.88
CA LEU A 91 16.33 -13.93 3.78
C LEU A 91 14.89 -13.68 4.28
N PRO A 92 14.68 -13.16 5.50
CA PRO A 92 13.33 -12.80 5.96
C PRO A 92 12.62 -11.79 5.05
N LEU A 93 13.34 -10.81 4.52
CA LEU A 93 12.78 -9.81 3.61
C LEU A 93 12.33 -10.44 2.28
N ILE A 94 13.07 -11.43 1.76
CA ILE A 94 12.67 -12.18 0.58
C ILE A 94 11.36 -12.94 0.83
N ILE A 95 11.26 -13.65 1.95
CA ILE A 95 10.05 -14.39 2.32
C ILE A 95 8.84 -13.45 2.45
N LEU A 96 9.02 -12.30 3.11
CA LEU A 96 7.97 -11.29 3.25
C LEU A 96 7.58 -10.69 1.89
N SER A 97 8.54 -10.44 1.01
CA SER A 97 8.24 -9.89 -0.32
C SER A 97 7.49 -10.91 -1.20
N MET A 98 7.82 -12.20 -1.11
CA MET A 98 7.04 -13.27 -1.74
C MET A 98 5.60 -13.30 -1.22
N GLY A 99 5.41 -13.23 0.10
CA GLY A 99 4.08 -13.09 0.70
C GLY A 99 3.34 -11.86 0.18
N ALA A 100 4.00 -10.72 0.11
CA ALA A 100 3.41 -9.47 -0.38
C ALA A 100 2.93 -9.53 -1.84
N ILE A 101 3.59 -10.34 -2.68
CA ILE A 101 3.19 -10.54 -4.08
C ILE A 101 2.07 -11.56 -4.19
N PHE A 102 2.20 -12.70 -3.54
CA PHE A 102 1.38 -13.87 -3.83
C PHE A 102 0.19 -14.06 -2.88
N SER A 103 0.29 -13.65 -1.60
CA SER A 103 -0.73 -13.99 -0.60
C SER A 103 -2.11 -13.41 -0.93
N GLY A 104 -2.18 -12.21 -1.49
CA GLY A 104 -3.45 -11.62 -1.88
C GLY A 104 -4.19 -12.43 -2.94
N TYR A 105 -3.46 -12.94 -3.92
CA TYR A 105 -4.05 -13.76 -4.96
C TYR A 105 -4.52 -15.13 -4.44
N PHE A 106 -3.68 -15.81 -3.64
CA PHE A 106 -4.00 -17.16 -3.15
C PHE A 106 -5.07 -17.17 -2.05
N PHE A 107 -5.08 -16.16 -1.18
CA PHE A 107 -5.95 -16.16 -0.01
C PHE A 107 -7.21 -15.28 -0.15
N LYS A 108 -7.35 -14.53 -1.25
CA LYS A 108 -8.51 -13.67 -1.46
C LYS A 108 -9.82 -14.44 -1.36
N ASP A 109 -9.96 -15.51 -2.15
CA ASP A 109 -11.20 -16.28 -2.24
C ASP A 109 -11.48 -17.05 -0.94
N LEU A 110 -10.43 -17.51 -0.27
CA LEU A 110 -10.53 -18.20 1.00
C LEU A 110 -10.98 -17.27 2.15
N LEU A 111 -10.47 -16.02 2.18
CA LEU A 111 -10.69 -15.12 3.32
C LEU A 111 -11.89 -14.17 3.13
N ILE A 112 -12.15 -13.75 1.89
CA ILE A 112 -13.12 -12.68 1.58
C ILE A 112 -14.14 -13.16 0.53
N GLY A 113 -13.78 -14.12 -0.35
CA GLY A 113 -14.61 -14.62 -1.42
C GLY A 113 -15.63 -15.68 -1.01
N ASP A 114 -16.12 -16.43 -1.98
CA ASP A 114 -17.20 -17.41 -1.81
C ASP A 114 -16.87 -18.55 -0.83
N GLU A 115 -15.60 -18.91 -0.68
CA GLU A 115 -15.16 -19.94 0.24
C GLU A 115 -14.98 -19.46 1.70
N SER A 116 -15.13 -18.17 1.94
CA SER A 116 -14.89 -17.57 3.27
C SER A 116 -15.81 -18.14 4.36
N ASN A 117 -17.06 -18.46 4.05
CA ASN A 117 -17.99 -19.07 4.99
C ASN A 117 -17.51 -20.42 5.51
N ASN A 118 -16.92 -21.24 4.64
CA ASN A 118 -16.36 -22.54 5.01
C ASN A 118 -15.08 -22.38 5.85
N PHE A 119 -14.23 -21.42 5.51
CA PHE A 119 -13.00 -21.14 6.26
C PHE A 119 -13.28 -20.60 7.67
N TRP A 120 -14.21 -19.65 7.79
CA TRP A 120 -14.53 -19.01 9.05
C TRP A 120 -15.52 -19.79 9.91
N LEU A 121 -16.14 -20.88 9.39
CA LEU A 121 -17.10 -21.74 10.10
C LEU A 121 -18.18 -20.94 10.84
N ASN A 122 -18.73 -19.91 10.20
CA ASN A 122 -19.69 -18.97 10.78
C ASN A 122 -19.16 -18.14 11.99
N SER A 123 -17.86 -18.12 12.24
CA SER A 123 -17.26 -17.26 13.27
C SER A 123 -17.38 -15.78 12.93
N ILE A 124 -17.45 -15.44 11.63
CA ILE A 124 -17.67 -14.09 11.15
C ILE A 124 -19.04 -14.06 10.48
N PHE A 125 -19.89 -13.14 10.93
CA PHE A 125 -21.18 -12.92 10.30
C PHE A 125 -20.98 -12.07 9.03
N PHE A 126 -21.04 -12.71 7.89
CA PHE A 126 -21.10 -12.00 6.60
C PHE A 126 -22.56 -11.57 6.37
N LEU A 127 -22.80 -10.27 6.38
CA LEU A 127 -24.07 -9.72 5.95
C LEU A 127 -24.21 -10.03 4.47
N GLU A 128 -25.17 -10.87 4.11
CA GLU A 128 -25.51 -11.38 2.77
C GLU A 128 -24.51 -11.03 1.68
N THR A 129 -24.07 -12.01 0.90
CA THR A 129 -23.07 -11.87 -0.17
C THR A 129 -23.08 -10.49 -0.79
N VAL A 130 -22.09 -9.69 -0.43
CA VAL A 130 -21.92 -8.37 -0.98
C VAL A 130 -21.57 -8.57 -2.45
N LEU A 131 -22.61 -8.51 -3.27
CA LEU A 131 -22.48 -8.68 -4.71
C LEU A 131 -21.61 -7.53 -5.22
N HIS A 132 -20.42 -7.85 -5.69
CA HIS A 132 -19.55 -6.92 -6.41
C HIS A 132 -20.29 -6.18 -7.54
N ASP A 133 -21.37 -6.76 -8.03
CA ASP A 133 -22.26 -6.21 -9.07
C ASP A 133 -22.94 -4.87 -8.68
N LYS A 134 -22.93 -4.49 -7.40
CA LYS A 134 -23.54 -3.24 -6.91
C LYS A 134 -22.54 -2.08 -6.82
N ILE A 135 -21.24 -2.33 -6.99
CA ILE A 135 -20.23 -1.30 -6.89
C ILE A 135 -19.96 -0.70 -8.27
N PRO A 136 -20.12 0.61 -8.48
CA PRO A 136 -19.85 1.22 -9.77
C PRO A 136 -18.37 1.17 -10.12
N LEU A 137 -18.02 0.93 -11.38
CA LEU A 137 -16.65 0.81 -11.87
C LEU A 137 -15.76 2.02 -11.54
N TRP A 138 -16.34 3.23 -11.53
CA TRP A 138 -15.59 4.43 -11.17
C TRP A 138 -15.07 4.39 -9.73
N PHE A 139 -15.83 3.76 -8.82
CA PHE A 139 -15.45 3.62 -7.41
C PHE A 139 -14.32 2.60 -7.25
N LEU A 140 -14.41 1.45 -7.93
CA LEU A 140 -13.35 0.43 -7.95
C LEU A 140 -12.02 0.98 -8.48
N LEU A 141 -12.06 1.88 -9.45
CA LEU A 141 -10.86 2.49 -10.04
C LEU A 141 -10.32 3.67 -9.23
N LEU A 142 -11.11 4.23 -8.31
CA LEU A 142 -10.73 5.43 -7.57
C LEU A 142 -9.51 5.21 -6.70
N THR A 143 -9.49 4.15 -5.90
CA THR A 143 -8.36 3.85 -5.00
C THR A 143 -7.07 3.55 -5.76
N PRO A 144 -7.04 2.67 -6.78
CA PRO A 144 -5.84 2.45 -7.60
C PRO A 144 -5.31 3.72 -8.27
N VAL A 145 -6.20 4.52 -8.84
CA VAL A 145 -5.80 5.79 -9.50
C VAL A 145 -5.18 6.76 -8.52
N LEU A 146 -5.75 6.91 -7.31
CA LEU A 146 -5.18 7.76 -6.26
C LEU A 146 -3.81 7.27 -5.81
N VAL A 147 -3.64 5.96 -5.59
CA VAL A 147 -2.37 5.36 -5.18
C VAL A 147 -1.30 5.55 -6.25
N ILE A 148 -1.63 5.32 -7.52
CA ILE A 148 -0.70 5.52 -8.64
C ILE A 148 -0.35 7.00 -8.79
N SER A 149 -1.30 7.92 -8.64
CA SER A 149 -1.06 9.36 -8.72
C SER A 149 -0.18 9.90 -7.59
N ALA A 150 -0.18 9.24 -6.44
CA ALA A 150 0.68 9.59 -5.31
C ALA A 150 2.18 9.40 -5.62
N ILE A 151 2.54 8.51 -6.56
CA ILE A 151 3.94 8.26 -6.95
C ILE A 151 4.59 9.52 -7.55
N PRO A 152 4.10 10.05 -8.69
CA PRO A 152 4.67 11.26 -9.29
C PRO A 152 4.53 12.48 -8.39
N LEU A 153 3.46 12.56 -7.61
CA LEU A 153 3.26 13.64 -6.65
C LEU A 153 4.36 13.64 -5.58
N SER A 154 4.62 12.49 -4.97
CA SER A 154 5.67 12.34 -3.98
C SER A 154 7.06 12.60 -4.57
N TYR A 155 7.32 12.13 -5.78
CA TYR A 155 8.59 12.41 -6.47
C TYR A 155 8.77 13.91 -6.70
N TYR A 156 7.75 14.60 -7.17
CA TYR A 156 7.79 16.04 -7.42
C TYR A 156 8.05 16.82 -6.12
N LEU A 157 7.34 16.49 -5.04
CA LEU A 157 7.45 17.20 -3.76
C LEU A 157 8.79 16.96 -3.06
N TYR A 158 9.28 15.71 -3.04
CA TYR A 158 10.43 15.34 -2.19
C TYR A 158 11.76 15.30 -2.93
N VAL A 159 11.77 15.09 -4.24
CA VAL A 159 13.00 15.01 -5.04
C VAL A 159 13.24 16.30 -5.82
N LYS A 160 12.23 16.76 -6.58
CA LYS A 160 12.39 17.87 -7.52
C LYS A 160 12.29 19.24 -6.86
N ASN A 161 11.36 19.45 -5.94
CA ASN A 161 11.01 20.79 -5.44
C ASN A 161 11.05 20.89 -3.91
N LYS A 162 12.27 20.82 -3.34
CA LYS A 162 12.49 20.90 -1.89
C LYS A 162 12.09 22.24 -1.28
N ASN A 163 12.07 23.31 -2.09
CA ASN A 163 11.73 24.66 -1.62
C ASN A 163 10.27 24.78 -1.13
N ILE A 164 9.36 23.95 -1.68
CA ILE A 164 7.96 23.90 -1.22
C ILE A 164 7.89 23.37 0.20
N LEU A 165 8.69 22.37 0.53
CA LEU A 165 8.72 21.75 1.87
C LEU A 165 9.32 22.67 2.93
N GLU A 166 10.29 23.51 2.55
CA GLU A 166 10.87 24.51 3.45
C GLU A 166 9.87 25.61 3.78
N LYS A 167 9.10 26.07 2.78
CA LYS A 167 8.01 27.05 2.98
C LYS A 167 6.82 26.54 3.80
N LEU A 168 6.61 25.22 3.85
CA LEU A 168 5.55 24.60 4.68
C LEU A 168 5.99 24.36 6.12
N LYS A 169 7.28 24.56 6.43
CA LYS A 169 7.82 24.44 7.79
C LYS A 169 7.89 25.79 8.53
N GLU A 170 7.79 26.88 7.80
CA GLU A 170 7.63 28.23 8.33
C GLU A 170 6.15 28.53 8.62
#